data_893f747fb7547940cab8b61c5eafb488
#
_entry.id   893f747fb7547940cab8b61c5eafb488
#
_cell.length_a   1.000
_cell.length_b   1.000
_cell.length_c   1.000
_cell.angle_alpha   90.00
_cell.angle_beta   90.00
_cell.angle_gamma   90.00
#
_symmetry.space_group_name_H-M   'P 1'
#
loop_
_entity.id
_entity.type
_entity.pdbx_description
1 polymer ?
#
loop_
_entity_poly.entity_id
_entity_poly.type
_entity_poly.pdbx_seq_one_letter_code
_entity_poly.pdbx_strand_id
1 'polypeptide(L)'
;MPYRTLNDRITELERKVGNMLFYAIVLEVKDNKVRAAQGDLITGWIPVFQPAAGSNVNVFMPIKKDEEVCVLCPNGSIENGIAIRGLNYKKNGHDVPTEASGDDTIVLKSNHKIQILVEGDAEIEANKVVIKPADTCQVAQSGIGTFGVLTDLSKCPVFGITPAPSSQVLKTDC
;
A
#
# COMPACT_ATOMS: atom_id res chain seq x y z
N MET A 1 23.98 7.61 43.52
CA MET A 1 23.33 8.19 42.32
C MET A 1 23.12 9.66 42.59
N PRO A 2 23.59 10.58 41.73
CA PRO A 2 23.31 12.00 41.93
C PRO A 2 21.80 12.24 41.86
N TYR A 3 21.27 12.97 42.83
CA TYR A 3 19.87 13.40 42.78
C TYR A 3 19.68 14.34 41.61
N ARG A 4 18.96 13.90 40.56
CA ARG A 4 18.52 14.80 39.48
C ARG A 4 17.59 15.83 40.05
N THR A 5 17.85 17.11 39.81
CA THR A 5 16.98 18.19 40.22
C THR A 5 15.61 18.07 39.57
N LEU A 6 14.58 18.70 40.12
CA LEU A 6 13.26 18.73 39.50
C LEU A 6 13.31 19.31 38.08
N ASN A 7 14.12 20.36 37.91
CA ASN A 7 14.32 21.00 36.59
C ASN A 7 14.92 20.01 35.56
N ASP A 8 15.92 19.19 35.94
CA ASP A 8 16.50 18.19 35.05
C ASP A 8 15.45 17.15 34.61
N ARG A 9 14.55 16.78 35.51
CA ARG A 9 13.45 15.87 35.20
C ARG A 9 12.42 16.48 34.26
N ILE A 10 12.09 17.75 34.46
CA ILE A 10 11.15 18.50 33.59
C ILE A 10 11.75 18.59 32.20
N THR A 11 13.00 19.06 32.06
CA THR A 11 13.68 19.18 30.76
C THR A 11 13.75 17.84 30.02
N GLU A 12 14.03 16.75 30.73
CA GLU A 12 14.06 15.42 30.13
C GLU A 12 12.66 14.97 29.67
N LEU A 13 11.61 15.27 30.42
CA LEU A 13 10.23 14.97 30.04
C LEU A 13 9.80 15.79 28.81
N GLU A 14 10.09 17.09 28.80
CA GLU A 14 9.82 17.96 27.66
C GLU A 14 10.49 17.45 26.39
N ARG A 15 11.77 17.07 26.46
CA ARG A 15 12.49 16.46 25.36
C ARG A 15 11.84 15.16 24.89
N LYS A 16 11.44 14.28 25.82
CA LYS A 16 10.77 13.02 25.48
C LYS A 16 9.43 13.26 24.80
N VAL A 17 8.63 14.15 25.36
CA VAL A 17 7.31 14.48 24.79
C VAL A 17 7.47 15.10 23.40
N GLY A 18 8.41 16.05 23.24
CA GLY A 18 8.68 16.66 21.94
C GLY A 18 9.13 15.67 20.87
N ASN A 19 9.80 14.58 21.27
CA ASN A 19 10.29 13.56 20.35
C ASN A 19 9.30 12.40 20.15
N MET A 20 8.16 12.37 20.85
CA MET A 20 7.24 11.22 20.74
C MET A 20 6.59 11.07 19.37
N LEU A 21 6.34 12.19 18.70
CA LEU A 21 5.69 12.20 17.40
C LEU A 21 6.21 13.40 16.60
N PHE A 22 6.65 13.16 15.37
CA PHE A 22 7.04 14.22 14.45
C PHE A 22 6.90 13.79 12.99
N TYR A 23 6.81 14.77 12.09
CA TYR A 23 6.82 14.53 10.66
C TYR A 23 8.25 14.53 10.13
N ALA A 24 8.54 13.64 9.20
CA ALA A 24 9.86 13.53 8.61
C ALA A 24 9.78 13.11 7.14
N ILE A 25 10.81 13.43 6.38
CA ILE A 25 10.97 13.01 4.99
C ILE A 25 11.93 11.82 4.93
N VAL A 26 11.55 10.81 4.20
CA VAL A 26 12.38 9.62 3.98
C VAL A 26 13.62 9.97 3.16
N LEU A 27 14.80 9.78 3.72
CA LEU A 27 16.08 9.97 3.06
C LEU A 27 16.56 8.72 2.33
N GLU A 28 16.44 7.58 3.00
CA GLU A 28 16.95 6.30 2.53
C GLU A 28 16.00 5.17 2.89
N VAL A 29 15.94 4.15 2.05
CA VAL A 29 15.12 2.94 2.24
C VAL A 29 16.00 1.72 2.10
N LYS A 30 15.90 0.78 3.05
CA LYS A 30 16.58 -0.50 3.03
C LYS A 30 15.79 -1.55 3.82
N ASP A 31 15.53 -2.70 3.21
CA ASP A 31 14.91 -3.87 3.88
C ASP A 31 13.64 -3.52 4.67
N ASN A 32 12.71 -2.77 4.06
CA ASN A 32 11.50 -2.24 4.69
C ASN A 32 11.75 -1.39 5.95
N LYS A 33 12.95 -0.81 6.06
CA LYS A 33 13.31 0.21 7.05
C LYS A 33 13.64 1.51 6.34
N VAL A 34 13.51 2.60 7.05
CA VAL A 34 13.83 3.93 6.54
C VAL A 34 14.73 4.68 7.50
N ARG A 35 15.50 5.62 6.94
CA ARG A 35 16.06 6.75 7.65
C ARG A 35 15.28 7.98 7.22
N ALA A 36 14.80 8.73 8.16
CA ALA A 36 13.98 9.91 7.89
C ALA A 36 14.55 11.14 8.62
N ALA A 37 14.31 12.32 8.07
CA ALA A 37 14.81 13.58 8.61
C ALA A 37 13.70 14.60 8.83
N GLN A 38 13.83 15.34 9.93
CA GLN A 38 13.11 16.56 10.22
C GLN A 38 14.13 17.67 10.54
N GLY A 39 14.38 18.58 9.60
CA GLY A 39 15.47 19.53 9.73
C GLY A 39 16.82 18.81 9.91
N ASP A 40 17.54 19.11 10.97
CA ASP A 40 18.85 18.51 11.30
C ASP A 40 18.72 17.16 12.03
N LEU A 41 17.52 16.80 12.47
CA LEU A 41 17.26 15.55 13.15
C LEU A 41 17.14 14.42 12.12
N ILE A 42 18.02 13.41 12.22
CA ILE A 42 18.00 12.21 11.36
C ILE A 42 17.81 10.99 12.24
N THR A 43 16.85 10.13 11.87
CA THR A 43 16.62 8.85 12.57
C THR A 43 17.70 7.83 12.22
N GLY A 44 17.87 6.81 13.05
CA GLY A 44 18.48 5.54 12.64
C GLY A 44 17.60 4.79 11.64
N TRP A 45 17.91 3.51 11.40
CA TRP A 45 17.08 2.63 10.58
C TRP A 45 15.85 2.19 11.37
N ILE A 46 14.71 2.81 11.13
CA ILE A 46 13.43 2.51 11.79
C ILE A 46 12.51 1.71 10.87
N PRO A 47 11.70 0.77 11.41
CA PRO A 47 10.76 -0.01 10.61
C PRO A 47 9.62 0.86 10.08
N VAL A 48 9.07 0.44 8.94
CA VAL A 48 7.88 1.05 8.34
C VAL A 48 6.64 0.25 8.77
N PHE A 49 5.66 0.95 9.32
CA PHE A 49 4.37 0.36 9.63
C PHE A 49 3.66 -0.13 8.37
N GLN A 50 3.15 -1.35 8.42
CA GLN A 50 2.32 -1.94 7.38
C GLN A 50 0.91 -2.20 7.93
N PRO A 51 -0.16 -2.06 7.13
CA PRO A 51 -1.54 -2.26 7.59
C PRO A 51 -1.79 -3.65 8.18
N ALA A 52 -1.14 -4.67 7.63
CA ALA A 52 -1.10 -6.02 8.19
C ALA A 52 0.26 -6.65 7.92
N ALA A 53 0.83 -7.33 8.92
CA ALA A 53 2.16 -7.94 8.86
C ALA A 53 2.20 -9.32 9.52
N GLY A 54 1.09 -10.08 9.44
CA GLY A 54 1.00 -11.44 9.95
C GLY A 54 1.44 -12.49 8.91
N SER A 55 1.61 -13.72 9.36
CA SER A 55 1.91 -14.85 8.47
C SER A 55 0.76 -15.19 7.55
N ASN A 56 -0.48 -15.10 8.06
CA ASN A 56 -1.69 -15.48 7.31
C ASN A 56 -2.32 -14.30 6.57
N VAL A 57 -2.12 -13.07 7.07
CA VAL A 57 -2.61 -11.85 6.44
C VAL A 57 -1.47 -10.85 6.38
N ASN A 58 -1.12 -10.42 5.18
CA ASN A 58 -0.07 -9.46 4.94
C ASN A 58 -0.49 -8.44 3.89
N VAL A 59 -0.31 -7.16 4.17
CA VAL A 59 -0.49 -6.07 3.22
C VAL A 59 0.84 -5.32 3.15
N PHE A 60 1.61 -5.59 2.12
CA PHE A 60 2.90 -4.95 1.90
C PHE A 60 2.79 -3.82 0.88
N MET A 61 3.15 -2.63 1.31
CA MET A 61 3.19 -1.42 0.49
C MET A 61 4.59 -0.82 0.58
N PRO A 62 5.42 -0.95 -0.49
CA PRO A 62 6.79 -0.43 -0.47
C PRO A 62 6.80 1.09 -0.33
N ILE A 63 7.66 1.58 0.55
CA ILE A 63 7.92 3.02 0.74
C ILE A 63 9.07 3.45 -0.16
N LYS A 64 9.09 4.72 -0.55
CA LYS A 64 10.15 5.30 -1.37
C LYS A 64 10.81 6.48 -0.68
N LYS A 65 11.99 6.82 -1.17
CA LYS A 65 12.66 8.08 -0.83
C LYS A 65 11.74 9.28 -1.15
N ASP A 66 11.89 10.32 -0.38
CA ASP A 66 11.15 11.59 -0.45
C ASP A 66 9.66 11.51 -0.05
N GLU A 67 9.16 10.34 0.38
CA GLU A 67 7.83 10.25 1.02
C GLU A 67 7.85 10.94 2.39
N GLU A 68 6.76 11.61 2.74
CA GLU A 68 6.54 12.13 4.08
C GLU A 68 5.95 11.04 4.97
N VAL A 69 6.49 10.94 6.17
CA VAL A 69 6.07 9.97 7.19
C VAL A 69 5.84 10.66 8.52
N CYS A 70 4.95 10.09 9.31
CA CYS A 70 4.86 10.41 10.73
C CYS A 70 5.73 9.41 11.49
N VAL A 71 6.69 9.90 12.25
CA VAL A 71 7.54 9.06 13.10
C VAL A 71 6.98 9.03 14.50
N LEU A 72 6.63 7.84 14.98
CA LEU A 72 6.21 7.59 16.35
C LEU A 72 7.39 7.01 17.14
N CYS A 73 7.79 7.68 18.20
CA CYS A 73 8.93 7.27 19.03
C CYS A 73 8.46 6.95 20.45
N PRO A 74 8.29 5.67 20.80
CA PRO A 74 7.92 5.27 22.17
C PRO A 74 8.90 5.84 23.20
N ASN A 75 8.36 6.46 24.25
CA ASN A 75 9.15 7.13 25.29
C ASN A 75 10.10 8.23 24.80
N GLY A 76 9.86 8.80 23.60
CA GLY A 76 10.71 9.80 23.00
C GLY A 76 12.09 9.30 22.53
N SER A 77 12.22 7.96 22.34
CA SER A 77 13.43 7.34 21.82
C SER A 77 13.38 7.25 20.30
N ILE A 78 14.14 8.09 19.63
CA ILE A 78 14.19 8.16 18.16
C ILE A 78 14.74 6.87 17.55
N GLU A 79 15.64 6.19 18.25
CA GLU A 79 16.25 4.93 17.83
C GLU A 79 15.23 3.78 17.76
N ASN A 80 14.17 3.86 18.59
CA ASN A 80 13.08 2.89 18.64
C ASN A 80 11.84 3.40 17.90
N GLY A 81 11.99 4.35 17.00
CA GLY A 81 10.90 4.92 16.22
C GLY A 81 10.28 3.93 15.24
N ILE A 82 9.07 4.23 14.84
CA ILE A 82 8.31 3.53 13.80
C ILE A 82 7.83 4.58 12.81
N ALA A 83 8.11 4.39 11.52
CA ALA A 83 7.63 5.27 10.47
C ALA A 83 6.22 4.84 10.02
N ILE A 84 5.25 5.73 10.17
CA ILE A 84 3.88 5.56 9.68
C ILE A 84 3.76 6.33 8.37
N ARG A 85 3.47 5.65 7.29
CA ARG A 85 3.33 6.23 5.96
C ARG A 85 1.88 6.65 5.67
N GLY A 86 1.66 7.25 4.50
CA GLY A 86 0.33 7.61 4.00
C GLY A 86 0.02 9.10 4.09
N LEU A 87 1.05 9.92 4.29
CA LEU A 87 0.91 11.37 4.19
C LEU A 87 1.13 11.81 2.74
N ASN A 88 0.17 12.55 2.20
CA ASN A 88 0.31 13.14 0.87
C ASN A 88 1.10 14.44 1.00
N TYR A 89 2.27 14.52 0.36
CA TYR A 89 3.16 15.66 0.43
C TYR A 89 3.46 16.22 -0.97
N LYS A 90 2.66 17.17 -1.36
CA LYS A 90 2.66 17.76 -2.71
C LYS A 90 4.01 18.31 -3.14
N LYS A 91 4.76 18.92 -2.21
CA LYS A 91 6.06 19.52 -2.50
C LYS A 91 7.05 18.51 -3.09
N ASN A 92 6.96 17.25 -2.70
CA ASN A 92 7.83 16.17 -3.17
C ASN A 92 7.19 15.33 -4.29
N GLY A 93 6.07 15.79 -4.87
CA GLY A 93 5.36 15.06 -5.93
C GLY A 93 4.52 13.88 -5.45
N HIS A 94 4.28 13.76 -4.16
CA HIS A 94 3.44 12.73 -3.54
C HIS A 94 2.06 13.28 -3.22
N ASP A 95 1.36 13.74 -4.24
CA ASP A 95 0.02 14.32 -4.12
C ASP A 95 -1.08 13.25 -4.14
N VAL A 96 -2.27 13.65 -3.78
CA VAL A 96 -3.48 12.82 -3.92
C VAL A 96 -3.65 12.44 -5.40
N PRO A 97 -3.93 11.18 -5.73
CA PRO A 97 -4.21 10.78 -7.10
C PRO A 97 -5.37 11.60 -7.69
N THR A 98 -5.21 12.10 -8.90
CA THR A 98 -6.24 12.90 -9.58
C THR A 98 -7.53 12.12 -9.81
N GLU A 99 -7.45 10.80 -9.85
CA GLU A 99 -8.56 9.88 -9.97
C GLU A 99 -9.42 9.81 -8.68
N ALA A 100 -8.87 10.24 -7.53
CA ALA A 100 -9.57 10.29 -6.25
C ALA A 100 -10.37 11.59 -6.11
N SER A 101 -11.19 11.94 -7.09
CA SER A 101 -11.97 13.18 -7.12
C SER A 101 -13.37 13.10 -6.53
N GLY A 102 -13.75 11.97 -5.94
CA GLY A 102 -15.05 11.75 -5.30
C GLY A 102 -14.93 11.53 -3.80
N ASP A 103 -15.95 11.93 -3.05
CA ASP A 103 -15.94 11.86 -1.59
C ASP A 103 -15.84 10.42 -1.05
N ASP A 104 -16.38 9.44 -1.79
CA ASP A 104 -16.42 8.02 -1.38
C ASP A 104 -15.59 7.10 -2.30
N THR A 105 -14.52 7.63 -2.90
CA THR A 105 -13.70 6.87 -3.87
C THR A 105 -12.43 6.35 -3.25
N ILE A 106 -12.20 5.03 -3.30
CA ILE A 106 -10.93 4.39 -2.95
C ILE A 106 -10.14 4.16 -4.23
N VAL A 107 -8.93 4.69 -4.31
CA VAL A 107 -8.01 4.51 -5.45
C VAL A 107 -6.81 3.69 -5.02
N LEU A 108 -6.60 2.54 -5.65
CA LEU A 108 -5.39 1.74 -5.53
C LEU A 108 -4.57 1.91 -6.81
N LYS A 109 -3.51 2.70 -6.75
CA LYS A 109 -2.66 3.03 -7.90
C LYS A 109 -1.24 2.50 -7.71
N SER A 110 -0.73 1.81 -8.70
CA SER A 110 0.67 1.38 -8.75
C SER A 110 1.22 1.58 -10.16
N ASN A 111 2.45 2.09 -10.28
CA ASN A 111 3.12 2.25 -11.58
C ASN A 111 3.65 0.92 -12.14
N HIS A 112 3.65 -0.15 -11.33
CA HIS A 112 4.14 -1.46 -11.77
C HIS A 112 3.10 -2.54 -11.66
N LYS A 113 2.76 -2.97 -10.44
CA LYS A 113 1.91 -4.13 -10.23
C LYS A 113 1.10 -4.01 -8.93
N ILE A 114 -0.15 -4.47 -8.98
CA ILE A 114 -0.96 -4.78 -7.81
C ILE A 114 -1.21 -6.28 -7.86
N GLN A 115 -0.92 -6.98 -6.77
CA GLN A 115 -1.16 -8.42 -6.62
C GLN A 115 -2.10 -8.65 -5.45
N ILE A 116 -3.11 -9.49 -5.69
CA ILE A 116 -4.00 -10.01 -4.65
C ILE A 116 -3.79 -11.53 -4.66
N LEU A 117 -3.22 -12.07 -3.58
CA LEU A 117 -2.92 -13.48 -3.42
C LEU A 117 -3.84 -14.03 -2.34
N VAL A 118 -4.66 -14.99 -2.68
CA VAL A 118 -5.62 -15.63 -1.80
C VAL A 118 -5.49 -17.13 -1.97
N GLU A 119 -5.31 -17.88 -0.87
CA GLU A 119 -5.26 -19.36 -0.91
C GLU A 119 -6.64 -19.98 -1.03
N GLY A 120 -7.67 -19.27 -0.57
CA GLY A 120 -9.09 -19.66 -0.70
C GLY A 120 -9.79 -18.89 -1.82
N ASP A 121 -11.03 -18.51 -1.57
CA ASP A 121 -11.87 -17.81 -2.52
C ASP A 121 -11.66 -16.29 -2.46
N ALA A 122 -11.73 -15.63 -3.61
CA ALA A 122 -11.79 -14.17 -3.73
C ALA A 122 -13.14 -13.79 -4.36
N GLU A 123 -13.91 -12.95 -3.67
CA GLU A 123 -15.23 -12.49 -4.11
C GLU A 123 -15.21 -10.99 -4.36
N ILE A 124 -15.82 -10.56 -5.46
CA ILE A 124 -16.02 -9.16 -5.80
C ILE A 124 -17.51 -8.98 -6.07
N GLU A 125 -18.20 -8.31 -5.15
CA GLU A 125 -19.60 -7.92 -5.29
C GLU A 125 -19.70 -6.44 -5.67
N ALA A 126 -20.31 -6.13 -6.80
CA ALA A 126 -20.48 -4.77 -7.28
C ALA A 126 -21.61 -4.69 -8.30
N ASN A 127 -22.29 -3.55 -8.38
CA ASN A 127 -23.29 -3.31 -9.43
C ASN A 127 -22.66 -3.36 -10.84
N LYS A 128 -21.37 -2.98 -10.95
CA LYS A 128 -20.62 -3.03 -12.21
C LYS A 128 -19.12 -3.20 -11.96
N VAL A 129 -18.52 -4.16 -12.63
CA VAL A 129 -17.07 -4.34 -12.67
C VAL A 129 -16.58 -4.00 -14.08
N VAL A 130 -15.60 -3.09 -14.19
CA VAL A 130 -15.01 -2.70 -15.46
C VAL A 130 -13.52 -3.03 -15.45
N ILE A 131 -13.09 -3.90 -16.36
CA ILE A 131 -11.70 -4.26 -16.56
C ILE A 131 -11.26 -3.69 -17.92
N LYS A 132 -10.28 -2.77 -17.92
CA LYS A 132 -9.75 -2.12 -19.14
C LYS A 132 -8.26 -2.46 -19.28
N PRO A 133 -7.91 -3.65 -19.77
CA PRO A 133 -6.52 -3.97 -20.06
C PRO A 133 -6.02 -3.15 -21.24
N ALA A 134 -4.77 -2.68 -21.19
CA ALA A 134 -4.13 -2.01 -22.32
C ALA A 134 -3.71 -3.00 -23.41
N ASP A 135 -3.48 -4.25 -23.06
CA ASP A 135 -3.00 -5.31 -23.95
C ASP A 135 -3.88 -6.56 -23.82
N THR A 136 -3.67 -7.35 -22.77
CA THR A 136 -4.39 -8.62 -22.58
C THR A 136 -5.03 -8.75 -21.20
N CYS A 137 -6.25 -9.31 -21.17
CA CYS A 137 -6.87 -9.80 -19.94
C CYS A 137 -6.84 -11.32 -19.96
N GLN A 138 -6.13 -11.93 -19.01
CA GLN A 138 -6.06 -13.40 -18.90
C GLN A 138 -6.75 -13.85 -17.62
N VAL A 139 -7.71 -14.76 -17.77
CA VAL A 139 -8.26 -15.55 -16.68
C VAL A 139 -7.76 -16.97 -16.88
N ALA A 140 -6.81 -17.39 -16.07
CA ALA A 140 -6.19 -18.71 -16.16
C ALA A 140 -6.59 -19.56 -14.94
N GLN A 141 -7.04 -20.77 -15.20
CA GLN A 141 -7.21 -21.78 -14.17
C GLN A 141 -5.97 -22.70 -14.15
N SER A 142 -5.39 -22.90 -12.99
CA SER A 142 -4.28 -23.85 -12.84
C SER A 142 -4.75 -25.26 -13.19
N GLY A 143 -4.26 -25.79 -14.30
CA GLY A 143 -4.41 -27.17 -14.68
C GLY A 143 -5.27 -27.49 -15.91
N ILE A 144 -6.23 -26.68 -16.31
CA ILE A 144 -7.08 -26.99 -17.48
C ILE A 144 -7.51 -25.70 -18.19
N GLY A 145 -6.70 -25.27 -19.14
CA GLY A 145 -7.09 -24.25 -20.11
C GLY A 145 -7.06 -22.80 -19.62
N THR A 146 -6.76 -21.90 -20.54
CA THR A 146 -6.88 -20.46 -20.34
C THR A 146 -8.26 -20.01 -20.82
N PHE A 147 -9.06 -19.43 -19.93
CA PHE A 147 -10.31 -18.80 -20.33
C PHE A 147 -10.04 -17.30 -20.59
N GLY A 148 -10.24 -16.87 -21.83
CA GLY A 148 -10.24 -15.44 -22.15
C GLY A 148 -11.58 -14.81 -21.75
N VAL A 149 -11.53 -13.72 -20.96
CA VAL A 149 -12.71 -12.87 -20.76
C VAL A 149 -12.87 -12.00 -22.00
N LEU A 150 -13.97 -12.13 -22.69
CA LEU A 150 -14.30 -11.31 -23.86
C LEU A 150 -14.64 -9.91 -23.39
N THR A 151 -13.79 -8.95 -23.66
CA THR A 151 -13.99 -7.53 -23.27
C THR A 151 -14.80 -6.74 -24.28
N ASP A 152 -14.97 -7.24 -25.51
CA ASP A 152 -15.76 -6.61 -26.57
C ASP A 152 -16.31 -7.69 -27.51
N LEU A 153 -17.63 -7.94 -27.44
CA LEU A 153 -18.32 -8.91 -28.30
C LEU A 153 -18.22 -8.60 -29.79
N SER A 154 -17.93 -7.35 -30.17
CA SER A 154 -17.82 -6.92 -31.56
C SER A 154 -16.46 -7.24 -32.20
N LYS A 155 -15.45 -7.58 -31.39
CA LYS A 155 -14.07 -7.84 -31.83
C LYS A 155 -13.58 -9.25 -31.52
N CYS A 156 -14.47 -10.16 -31.11
CA CYS A 156 -14.08 -11.53 -30.86
C CYS A 156 -13.83 -12.27 -32.17
N PRO A 157 -12.58 -12.62 -32.53
CA PRO A 157 -12.39 -13.60 -33.59
C PRO A 157 -12.90 -14.94 -33.06
N VAL A 158 -13.97 -15.45 -33.66
CA VAL A 158 -14.48 -16.79 -33.40
C VAL A 158 -13.42 -17.79 -33.82
N PHE A 159 -12.48 -18.10 -32.95
CA PHE A 159 -11.73 -19.34 -33.11
C PHE A 159 -12.67 -20.49 -32.74
N GLY A 160 -12.99 -21.31 -33.74
CA GLY A 160 -13.91 -22.45 -33.61
C GLY A 160 -13.44 -23.51 -32.64
N ILE A 161 -13.57 -23.20 -31.36
CA ILE A 161 -13.49 -24.18 -30.29
C ILE A 161 -14.94 -24.46 -29.89
N THR A 162 -15.44 -25.60 -30.33
CA THR A 162 -16.70 -26.13 -29.80
C THR A 162 -16.54 -26.29 -28.28
N PRO A 163 -17.35 -25.57 -27.46
CA PRO A 163 -17.29 -25.75 -26.01
C PRO A 163 -17.65 -27.20 -25.67
N ALA A 164 -16.88 -27.79 -24.77
CA ALA A 164 -17.25 -29.08 -24.19
C ALA A 164 -18.65 -28.95 -23.53
N PRO A 165 -19.49 -29.97 -23.54
CA PRO A 165 -20.89 -29.89 -23.15
C PRO A 165 -21.15 -29.61 -21.65
N SER A 166 -20.12 -29.33 -20.87
CA SER A 166 -20.18 -28.98 -19.44
C SER A 166 -19.67 -27.58 -19.07
N SER A 167 -19.28 -26.77 -20.05
CA SER A 167 -18.87 -25.38 -19.75
C SER A 167 -20.11 -24.49 -19.57
N GLN A 168 -20.35 -24.05 -18.36
CA GLN A 168 -21.31 -22.95 -18.12
C GLN A 168 -20.78 -21.69 -18.82
N VAL A 169 -21.41 -21.33 -19.91
CA VAL A 169 -21.21 -20.05 -20.56
C VAL A 169 -21.76 -18.98 -19.61
N LEU A 170 -20.92 -18.03 -19.21
CA LEU A 170 -21.39 -16.79 -18.59
C LEU A 170 -22.37 -16.13 -19.57
N LYS A 171 -23.67 -16.28 -19.34
CA LYS A 171 -24.69 -15.53 -20.07
C LYS A 171 -24.62 -14.10 -19.57
N THR A 172 -24.14 -13.19 -20.41
CA THR A 172 -24.40 -11.78 -20.24
C THR A 172 -25.74 -11.50 -20.93
N ASP A 173 -26.78 -11.34 -20.15
CA ASP A 173 -28.02 -10.79 -20.67
C ASP A 173 -27.76 -9.34 -21.08
N CYS A 174 -28.05 -9.02 -22.35
CA CYS A 174 -28.04 -7.65 -22.88
C CYS A 174 -29.23 -6.84 -22.35
#